data_620d10ec965b2364ecdfbe58a6aeb649
#
_entry.id   620d10ec965b2364ecdfbe58a6aeb649
#
_cell.length_a   1.000
_cell.length_b   1.000
_cell.length_c   1.000
_cell.angle_alpha   90.00
_cell.angle_beta   90.00
_cell.angle_gamma   90.00
#
_symmetry.space_group_name_H-M   'P 1'
#
loop_
_entity.id
_entity.type
_entity.pdbx_description
1 polymer ?
#
loop_
_entity_poly.entity_id
_entity_poly.type
_entity_poly.pdbx_seq_one_letter_code
_entity_poly.pdbx_strand_id
1 'polypeptide(L)'
;VQTMTNTDTNDIEGSVEQIKRCVAAGAEIIRLTTQGEREVNSVAEIKRRLATDGIVVPLVADVHFSSSVALKAACVVDKVRINPGNFIKPIKRDFSTDYTDEEFEQERLVLRERFVEFLDVCKKHRTAVRIGVNHGSLGERMMNRYGDTPMGMVESCLELLRMCRQENFDQIVISLKASNTVLMIEAVKLLVEKMDAEDFHFPLHLGVTEAGDGEDGRIKSAVGIGSLLAVGIGDTIRVSLSEPPEAEIPVAFGILQATRSRITKTEYISCPSCGRTLFDLQTAVRRVRERTSHLVGLKIAVMGCIVNGPGEMADTDYGYVGAG
;
A
#
# COMPACT_ATOMS: atom_id res chain seq x y z
N VAL A 1 0.85 7.49 -3.50
CA VAL A 1 1.48 7.09 -2.22
C VAL A 1 0.50 7.26 -1.08
N GLN A 2 0.26 6.18 -0.35
CA GLN A 2 -0.58 6.19 0.86
C GLN A 2 0.30 6.05 2.10
N THR A 3 -0.07 6.72 3.21
CA THR A 3 0.44 6.44 4.54
C THR A 3 -0.70 6.25 5.55
N MET A 4 -0.40 6.01 6.81
CA MET A 4 -1.37 5.78 7.87
C MET A 4 -0.93 6.51 9.12
N THR A 5 -1.86 7.19 9.79
CA THR A 5 -1.59 7.81 11.09
C THR A 5 -1.27 6.74 12.15
N ASN A 6 -0.43 7.08 13.09
CA ASN A 6 -0.14 6.29 14.27
C ASN A 6 -0.60 6.97 15.58
N THR A 7 -1.31 8.10 15.46
CA THR A 7 -2.01 8.73 16.57
C THR A 7 -3.25 7.91 16.97
N ASP A 8 -3.73 8.07 18.21
CA ASP A 8 -5.10 7.68 18.56
C ASP A 8 -6.06 8.50 17.69
N THR A 9 -6.94 7.83 16.94
CA THR A 9 -7.90 8.50 16.06
C THR A 9 -8.85 9.42 16.84
N ASN A 10 -9.06 9.15 18.14
CA ASN A 10 -9.86 9.99 19.02
C ASN A 10 -9.10 11.22 19.53
N ASP A 11 -7.78 11.28 19.38
CA ASP A 11 -7.00 12.51 19.48
C ASP A 11 -7.09 13.27 18.15
N ILE A 12 -8.16 14.02 18.01
CA ILE A 12 -8.50 14.74 16.77
C ILE A 12 -7.40 15.76 16.42
N GLU A 13 -6.91 16.51 17.41
CA GLU A 13 -5.89 17.55 17.20
C GLU A 13 -4.57 16.92 16.74
N GLY A 14 -4.08 15.92 17.49
CA GLY A 14 -2.86 15.20 17.14
C GLY A 14 -2.95 14.53 15.78
N SER A 15 -4.11 13.96 15.43
CA SER A 15 -4.32 13.33 14.12
C SER A 15 -4.35 14.35 12.98
N VAL A 16 -4.99 15.50 13.15
CA VAL A 16 -5.00 16.58 12.15
C VAL A 16 -3.58 17.08 11.89
N GLU A 17 -2.81 17.37 12.95
CA GLU A 17 -1.44 17.84 12.81
C GLU A 17 -0.51 16.78 12.17
N GLN A 18 -0.70 15.51 12.50
CA GLN A 18 0.08 14.45 11.85
C GLN A 18 -0.29 14.32 10.36
N ILE A 19 -1.57 14.40 10.01
CA ILE A 19 -2.01 14.37 8.61
C ILE A 19 -1.41 15.54 7.83
N LYS A 20 -1.38 16.75 8.39
CA LYS A 20 -0.74 17.92 7.77
C LYS A 20 0.73 17.66 7.46
N ARG A 21 1.48 17.09 8.41
CA ARG A 21 2.89 16.74 8.19
C ARG A 21 3.04 15.67 7.12
N CYS A 22 2.19 14.64 7.11
CA CYS A 22 2.20 13.60 6.08
C CYS A 22 1.91 14.19 4.69
N VAL A 23 0.90 15.07 4.57
CA VAL A 23 0.58 15.74 3.30
C VAL A 23 1.72 16.64 2.85
N ALA A 24 2.33 17.41 3.76
CA ALA A 24 3.50 18.22 3.47
C ALA A 24 4.71 17.40 2.99
N ALA A 25 4.86 16.15 3.48
CA ALA A 25 5.86 15.21 3.01
C ALA A 25 5.51 14.56 1.66
N GLY A 26 4.29 14.76 1.14
CA GLY A 26 3.83 14.28 -0.16
C GLY A 26 2.85 13.10 -0.12
N ALA A 27 2.26 12.78 1.03
CA ALA A 27 1.21 11.75 1.09
C ALA A 27 -0.01 12.16 0.25
N GLU A 28 -0.52 11.24 -0.54
CA GLU A 28 -1.65 11.46 -1.45
C GLU A 28 -2.94 10.81 -0.95
N ILE A 29 -2.85 9.88 0.00
CA ILE A 29 -3.96 9.19 0.65
C ILE A 29 -3.59 8.95 2.10
N ILE A 30 -4.49 9.22 3.03
CA ILE A 30 -4.29 9.01 4.47
C ILE A 30 -5.25 7.93 4.98
N ARG A 31 -4.73 6.95 5.71
CA ARG A 31 -5.51 5.92 6.38
C ARG A 31 -5.51 6.14 7.89
N LEU A 32 -6.68 5.98 8.51
CA LEU A 32 -6.87 6.08 9.96
C LEU A 32 -7.46 4.79 10.50
N THR A 33 -7.01 4.36 11.68
CA THR A 33 -7.62 3.23 12.39
C THR A 33 -9.02 3.60 12.84
N THR A 34 -10.00 2.71 12.59
CA THR A 34 -11.41 2.96 12.89
C THR A 34 -12.01 1.69 13.49
N GLN A 35 -11.90 1.56 14.81
CA GLN A 35 -12.28 0.34 15.54
C GLN A 35 -13.75 0.34 15.96
N GLY A 36 -14.36 1.51 16.14
CA GLY A 36 -15.71 1.67 16.63
C GLY A 36 -16.38 2.95 16.14
N GLU A 37 -17.60 3.18 16.64
CA GLU A 37 -18.40 4.37 16.28
C GLU A 37 -17.76 5.69 16.75
N ARG A 38 -17.02 5.64 17.86
CA ARG A 38 -16.33 6.81 18.37
C ARG A 38 -15.27 7.29 17.39
N GLU A 39 -14.47 6.35 16.86
CA GLU A 39 -13.47 6.65 15.85
C GLU A 39 -14.11 7.14 14.54
N VAL A 40 -15.28 6.62 14.13
CA VAL A 40 -16.02 7.14 12.96
C VAL A 40 -16.38 8.61 13.15
N ASN A 41 -16.89 8.99 14.33
CA ASN A 41 -17.20 10.38 14.64
C ASN A 41 -15.95 11.26 14.67
N SER A 42 -14.85 10.75 15.23
CA SER A 42 -13.56 11.45 15.24
C SER A 42 -13.02 11.67 13.83
N VAL A 43 -13.13 10.67 12.95
CA VAL A 43 -12.73 10.79 11.52
C VAL A 43 -13.58 11.84 10.80
N ALA A 44 -14.88 11.91 11.06
CA ALA A 44 -15.75 12.96 10.52
C ALA A 44 -15.29 14.36 10.93
N GLU A 45 -14.95 14.55 12.19
CA GLU A 45 -14.44 15.83 12.70
C GLU A 45 -13.04 16.15 12.16
N ILE A 46 -12.14 15.15 12.05
CA ILE A 46 -10.83 15.31 11.40
C ILE A 46 -11.00 15.79 9.96
N LYS A 47 -11.88 15.13 9.19
CA LYS A 47 -12.16 15.52 7.79
C LYS A 47 -12.67 16.96 7.69
N ARG A 48 -13.56 17.34 8.58
CA ARG A 48 -14.11 18.72 8.64
C ARG A 48 -13.03 19.75 8.95
N ARG A 49 -12.12 19.49 9.90
CA ARG A 49 -11.03 20.41 10.27
C ARG A 49 -10.01 20.53 9.14
N LEU A 50 -9.61 19.43 8.52
CA LEU A 50 -8.71 19.46 7.36
C LEU A 50 -9.29 20.32 6.23
N ALA A 51 -10.58 20.17 5.93
CA ALA A 51 -11.26 20.99 4.94
C ALA A 51 -11.29 22.48 5.31
N THR A 52 -11.48 22.81 6.60
CA THR A 52 -11.40 24.20 7.11
C THR A 52 -10.00 24.80 6.90
N ASP A 53 -8.96 23.98 7.05
CA ASP A 53 -7.56 24.39 6.85
C ASP A 53 -7.15 24.35 5.37
N GLY A 54 -8.08 24.10 4.46
CA GLY A 54 -7.82 24.05 3.02
C GLY A 54 -7.07 22.78 2.55
N ILE A 55 -7.02 21.74 3.39
CA ILE A 55 -6.35 20.47 3.06
C ILE A 55 -7.38 19.48 2.53
N VAL A 56 -7.20 19.12 1.26
CA VAL A 56 -8.03 18.13 0.57
C VAL A 56 -7.18 16.89 0.31
N VAL A 57 -7.36 15.85 1.12
CA VAL A 57 -6.69 14.55 0.97
C VAL A 57 -7.71 13.45 1.20
N PRO A 58 -7.77 12.42 0.33
CA PRO A 58 -8.66 11.27 0.54
C PRO A 58 -8.35 10.53 1.84
N LEU A 59 -9.39 10.29 2.64
CA LEU A 59 -9.31 9.56 3.91
C LEU A 59 -9.81 8.13 3.75
N VAL A 60 -9.08 7.19 4.33
CA VAL A 60 -9.42 5.77 4.36
C VAL A 60 -9.65 5.33 5.79
N ALA A 61 -10.84 4.82 6.09
CA ALA A 61 -11.11 4.15 7.36
C ALA A 61 -10.62 2.70 7.31
N ASP A 62 -9.78 2.32 8.27
CA ASP A 62 -9.32 0.95 8.45
C ASP A 62 -10.18 0.23 9.47
N VAL A 63 -11.16 -0.51 8.99
CA VAL A 63 -12.17 -1.15 9.84
C VAL A 63 -11.82 -2.62 10.03
N HIS A 64 -11.85 -3.05 11.29
CA HIS A 64 -11.65 -4.44 11.70
C HIS A 64 -12.79 -4.92 12.60
N PHE A 65 -13.13 -6.20 12.50
CA PHE A 65 -14.04 -6.93 13.40
C PHE A 65 -15.50 -6.40 13.49
N SER A 66 -15.93 -5.50 12.61
CA SER A 66 -17.29 -4.94 12.72
C SER A 66 -17.82 -4.44 11.37
N SER A 67 -18.77 -5.19 10.81
CA SER A 67 -19.51 -4.73 9.62
C SER A 67 -20.32 -3.46 9.91
N SER A 68 -20.89 -3.32 11.11
CA SER A 68 -21.66 -2.13 11.49
C SER A 68 -20.83 -0.84 11.54
N VAL A 69 -19.54 -0.95 11.95
CA VAL A 69 -18.61 0.19 11.89
C VAL A 69 -18.25 0.52 10.43
N ALA A 70 -18.09 -0.49 9.57
CA ALA A 70 -17.85 -0.27 8.15
C ALA A 70 -18.99 0.48 7.47
N LEU A 71 -20.25 0.13 7.77
CA LEU A 71 -21.45 0.85 7.30
C LEU A 71 -21.42 2.33 7.66
N LYS A 72 -21.12 2.66 8.93
CA LYS A 72 -21.05 4.03 9.40
C LYS A 72 -19.87 4.79 8.81
N ALA A 73 -18.70 4.15 8.73
CA ALA A 73 -17.51 4.74 8.13
C ALA A 73 -17.73 5.08 6.65
N ALA A 74 -18.46 4.24 5.90
CA ALA A 74 -18.77 4.48 4.50
C ALA A 74 -19.57 5.78 4.25
N CYS A 75 -20.27 6.30 5.24
CA CYS A 75 -20.98 7.58 5.16
C CYS A 75 -20.04 8.80 5.31
N VAL A 76 -18.80 8.60 5.75
CA VAL A 76 -17.90 9.68 6.18
C VAL A 76 -16.66 9.80 5.30
N VAL A 77 -16.04 8.66 4.97
CA VAL A 77 -14.74 8.62 4.31
C VAL A 77 -14.83 8.38 2.81
N ASP A 78 -13.73 8.59 2.12
CA ASP A 78 -13.64 8.39 0.67
C ASP A 78 -13.43 6.91 0.31
N LYS A 79 -12.87 6.13 1.25
CA LYS A 79 -12.66 4.70 1.09
C LYS A 79 -12.71 3.98 2.44
N VAL A 80 -13.32 2.80 2.49
CA VAL A 80 -13.27 1.90 3.64
C VAL A 80 -12.40 0.69 3.29
N ARG A 81 -11.43 0.39 4.15
CA ARG A 81 -10.69 -0.87 4.08
C ARG A 81 -11.35 -1.88 5.00
N ILE A 82 -11.63 -3.03 4.46
CA ILE A 82 -12.09 -4.21 5.19
C ILE A 82 -11.13 -5.38 5.00
N ASN A 83 -11.10 -6.31 5.96
CA ASN A 83 -10.44 -7.58 5.83
C ASN A 83 -11.52 -8.68 5.78
N PRO A 84 -11.61 -9.46 4.69
CA PRO A 84 -12.59 -10.56 4.59
C PRO A 84 -12.53 -11.52 5.77
N GLY A 85 -11.34 -11.78 6.31
CA GLY A 85 -11.11 -12.73 7.40
C GLY A 85 -11.70 -12.30 8.74
N ASN A 86 -12.01 -11.01 8.92
CA ASN A 86 -12.58 -10.50 10.16
C ASN A 86 -13.74 -9.52 9.95
N PHE A 87 -14.35 -9.50 8.77
CA PHE A 87 -15.49 -8.65 8.47
C PHE A 87 -16.76 -9.06 9.19
N ILE A 88 -16.95 -10.37 9.37
CA ILE A 88 -18.00 -10.96 10.21
C ILE A 88 -17.36 -11.74 11.36
N LYS A 89 -18.12 -11.97 12.41
CA LYS A 89 -17.73 -12.95 13.44
C LYS A 89 -17.95 -14.36 12.90
N PRO A 90 -17.00 -15.29 13.15
CA PRO A 90 -17.20 -16.68 12.79
C PRO A 90 -18.50 -17.24 13.40
N ILE A 91 -19.21 -18.07 12.68
CA ILE A 91 -20.31 -18.86 13.22
C ILE A 91 -19.69 -19.79 14.26
N LYS A 92 -20.22 -19.76 15.49
CA LYS A 92 -19.70 -20.44 16.67
C LYS A 92 -19.07 -21.80 16.35
N ARG A 93 -17.86 -22.05 16.84
CA ARG A 93 -17.07 -23.23 16.50
C ARG A 93 -16.27 -23.78 17.67
N ASP A 94 -16.21 -25.09 17.62
CA ASP A 94 -15.15 -25.81 18.28
C ASP A 94 -13.92 -25.82 17.33
N PHE A 95 -12.84 -25.13 17.71
CA PHE A 95 -11.62 -25.02 16.90
C PHE A 95 -10.90 -26.36 16.68
N SER A 96 -11.40 -27.45 17.27
CA SER A 96 -10.83 -28.79 17.14
C SER A 96 -11.35 -29.58 15.93
N THR A 97 -12.34 -29.06 15.21
CA THR A 97 -12.99 -29.78 14.10
C THR A 97 -12.86 -29.05 12.75
N ASP A 98 -12.69 -29.80 11.69
CA ASP A 98 -12.71 -29.28 10.33
C ASP A 98 -14.09 -28.73 9.95
N TYR A 99 -14.12 -27.76 9.04
CA TYR A 99 -15.35 -27.24 8.46
C TYR A 99 -15.99 -28.27 7.54
N THR A 100 -17.27 -28.57 7.74
CA THR A 100 -18.05 -29.25 6.71
C THR A 100 -18.37 -28.30 5.57
N ASP A 101 -18.75 -28.83 4.40
CA ASP A 101 -19.15 -28.00 3.27
C ASP A 101 -20.41 -27.17 3.59
N GLU A 102 -21.33 -27.69 4.37
CA GLU A 102 -22.52 -26.98 4.84
C GLU A 102 -22.18 -25.82 5.75
N GLU A 103 -21.27 -25.99 6.71
CA GLU A 103 -20.81 -24.92 7.60
C GLU A 103 -20.05 -23.84 6.84
N PHE A 104 -19.22 -24.23 5.89
CA PHE A 104 -18.50 -23.31 5.02
C PHE A 104 -19.47 -22.43 4.22
N GLU A 105 -20.47 -23.05 3.61
CA GLU A 105 -21.48 -22.35 2.82
C GLU A 105 -22.38 -21.46 3.69
N GLN A 106 -22.76 -21.91 4.87
CA GLN A 106 -23.57 -21.12 5.80
C GLN A 106 -22.83 -19.83 6.22
N GLU A 107 -21.54 -19.92 6.55
CA GLU A 107 -20.74 -18.73 6.90
C GLU A 107 -20.56 -17.81 5.67
N ARG A 108 -20.41 -18.38 4.48
CA ARG A 108 -20.36 -17.63 3.23
C ARG A 108 -21.64 -16.83 2.98
N LEU A 109 -22.81 -17.42 3.26
CA LEU A 109 -24.10 -16.74 3.12
C LEU A 109 -24.24 -15.57 4.10
N VAL A 110 -23.82 -15.74 5.36
CA VAL A 110 -23.81 -14.65 6.35
C VAL A 110 -22.86 -13.55 5.94
N LEU A 111 -21.68 -13.91 5.46
CA LEU A 111 -20.72 -12.92 4.92
C LEU A 111 -21.34 -12.12 3.77
N ARG A 112 -21.98 -12.82 2.82
CA ARG A 112 -22.64 -12.22 1.67
C ARG A 112 -23.72 -11.22 2.09
N GLU A 113 -24.61 -11.61 3.00
CA GLU A 113 -25.68 -10.75 3.49
C GLU A 113 -25.13 -9.43 4.05
N ARG A 114 -24.14 -9.51 4.95
CA ARG A 114 -23.51 -8.32 5.57
C ARG A 114 -22.71 -7.51 4.58
N PHE A 115 -22.07 -8.16 3.63
CA PHE A 115 -21.26 -7.47 2.64
C PHE A 115 -22.13 -6.73 1.61
N VAL A 116 -23.24 -7.30 1.18
CA VAL A 116 -24.21 -6.64 0.28
C VAL A 116 -24.80 -5.40 0.96
N GLU A 117 -25.22 -5.50 2.21
CA GLU A 117 -25.69 -4.35 3.00
C GLU A 117 -24.63 -3.21 3.02
N PHE A 118 -23.37 -3.57 3.21
CA PHE A 118 -22.26 -2.62 3.19
C PHE A 118 -22.04 -2.00 1.80
N LEU A 119 -22.09 -2.80 0.73
CA LEU A 119 -21.95 -2.31 -0.64
C LEU A 119 -23.06 -1.30 -1.01
N ASP A 120 -24.30 -1.53 -0.56
CA ASP A 120 -25.42 -0.62 -0.82
C ASP A 120 -25.20 0.76 -0.18
N VAL A 121 -24.64 0.80 1.04
CA VAL A 121 -24.22 2.07 1.66
C VAL A 121 -23.08 2.71 0.87
N CYS A 122 -22.09 1.93 0.44
CA CYS A 122 -20.98 2.44 -0.36
C CYS A 122 -21.45 3.04 -1.70
N LYS A 123 -22.38 2.38 -2.40
CA LYS A 123 -23.02 2.91 -3.61
C LYS A 123 -23.70 4.26 -3.36
N LYS A 124 -24.51 4.33 -2.30
CA LYS A 124 -25.25 5.54 -1.92
C LYS A 124 -24.33 6.72 -1.64
N HIS A 125 -23.19 6.48 -0.99
CA HIS A 125 -22.26 7.52 -0.57
C HIS A 125 -21.06 7.70 -1.52
N ARG A 126 -21.00 6.91 -2.59
CA ARG A 126 -19.87 6.88 -3.57
C ARG A 126 -18.53 6.58 -2.89
N THR A 127 -18.54 5.70 -1.91
CA THR A 127 -17.37 5.34 -1.12
C THR A 127 -16.72 4.12 -1.73
N ALA A 128 -15.42 4.21 -2.01
CA ALA A 128 -14.65 3.08 -2.52
C ALA A 128 -14.40 2.04 -1.42
N VAL A 129 -14.22 0.80 -1.82
CA VAL A 129 -13.91 -0.32 -0.91
C VAL A 129 -12.51 -0.84 -1.21
N ARG A 130 -11.66 -0.97 -0.19
CA ARG A 130 -10.44 -1.76 -0.29
C ARG A 130 -10.62 -3.11 0.38
N ILE A 131 -10.59 -4.17 -0.42
CA ILE A 131 -10.52 -5.54 0.05
C ILE A 131 -9.06 -5.83 0.39
N GLY A 132 -8.76 -5.90 1.69
CA GLY A 132 -7.41 -5.97 2.20
C GLY A 132 -7.15 -7.25 2.98
N VAL A 133 -6.59 -8.26 2.33
CA VAL A 133 -6.23 -9.55 2.93
C VAL A 133 -4.78 -9.47 3.44
N ASN A 134 -4.57 -9.94 4.66
CA ASN A 134 -3.24 -10.13 5.23
C ASN A 134 -3.01 -11.61 5.52
N HIS A 135 -1.81 -12.11 5.21
CA HIS A 135 -1.32 -13.39 5.70
C HIS A 135 -1.40 -13.41 7.24
N GLY A 136 -1.79 -14.53 7.82
CA GLY A 136 -2.00 -14.67 9.25
C GLY A 136 -3.32 -14.11 9.79
N SER A 137 -4.19 -13.55 8.93
CA SER A 137 -5.52 -13.05 9.34
C SER A 137 -6.63 -13.44 8.37
N LEU A 138 -6.52 -14.59 7.76
CA LEU A 138 -7.59 -15.21 6.97
C LEU A 138 -8.74 -15.66 7.89
N GLY A 139 -9.95 -15.69 7.34
CA GLY A 139 -11.10 -16.28 8.05
C GLY A 139 -10.90 -17.78 8.29
N GLU A 140 -11.42 -18.28 9.40
CA GLU A 140 -11.21 -19.68 9.82
C GLU A 140 -11.59 -20.68 8.74
N ARG A 141 -12.71 -20.49 8.06
CA ARG A 141 -13.14 -21.36 6.96
C ARG A 141 -12.16 -21.37 5.79
N MET A 142 -11.51 -20.21 5.49
CA MET A 142 -10.49 -20.11 4.45
C MET A 142 -9.19 -20.78 4.90
N MET A 143 -8.80 -20.59 6.17
CA MET A 143 -7.66 -21.27 6.79
C MET A 143 -7.84 -22.79 6.76
N ASN A 144 -9.03 -23.28 7.09
CA ASN A 144 -9.33 -24.71 7.09
C ASN A 144 -9.27 -25.32 5.69
N ARG A 145 -9.84 -24.63 4.67
CA ARG A 145 -9.92 -25.16 3.30
C ARG A 145 -8.65 -25.00 2.48
N TYR A 146 -7.94 -23.88 2.63
CA TYR A 146 -6.80 -23.51 1.78
C TYR A 146 -5.48 -23.34 2.55
N GLY A 147 -5.52 -23.34 3.89
CA GLY A 147 -4.39 -23.00 4.74
C GLY A 147 -4.01 -21.50 4.67
N ASP A 148 -3.02 -21.11 5.45
CA ASP A 148 -2.41 -19.76 5.37
C ASP A 148 -1.39 -19.71 4.23
N THR A 149 -1.89 -19.74 3.01
CA THR A 149 -1.14 -19.88 1.77
C THR A 149 -1.47 -18.75 0.80
N PRO A 150 -0.65 -18.52 -0.25
CA PRO A 150 -1.00 -17.62 -1.34
C PRO A 150 -2.39 -17.89 -1.93
N MET A 151 -2.74 -19.17 -2.11
CA MET A 151 -4.09 -19.56 -2.61
C MET A 151 -5.19 -19.17 -1.64
N GLY A 152 -5.01 -19.38 -0.34
CA GLY A 152 -5.99 -18.97 0.68
C GLY A 152 -6.21 -17.46 0.70
N MET A 153 -5.16 -16.68 0.54
CA MET A 153 -5.24 -15.23 0.42
C MET A 153 -6.01 -14.80 -0.84
N VAL A 154 -5.71 -15.43 -1.97
CA VAL A 154 -6.34 -15.15 -3.26
C VAL A 154 -7.82 -15.51 -3.25
N GLU A 155 -8.21 -16.71 -2.83
CA GLU A 155 -9.62 -17.14 -2.78
C GLU A 155 -10.43 -16.31 -1.78
N SER A 156 -9.83 -15.91 -0.65
CA SER A 156 -10.49 -14.99 0.29
C SER A 156 -10.81 -13.62 -0.36
N CYS A 157 -9.98 -13.16 -1.29
CA CYS A 157 -10.23 -11.95 -2.05
C CYS A 157 -11.26 -12.16 -3.17
N LEU A 158 -11.06 -13.18 -4.00
CA LEU A 158 -11.91 -13.48 -5.16
C LEU A 158 -13.37 -13.73 -4.78
N GLU A 159 -13.61 -14.33 -3.63
CA GLU A 159 -14.97 -14.53 -3.13
C GLU A 159 -15.72 -13.19 -3.01
N LEU A 160 -15.10 -12.16 -2.43
CA LEU A 160 -15.73 -10.84 -2.34
C LEU A 160 -15.81 -10.14 -3.70
N LEU A 161 -14.84 -10.33 -4.59
CA LEU A 161 -14.90 -9.77 -5.95
C LEU A 161 -16.08 -10.36 -6.75
N ARG A 162 -16.32 -11.67 -6.62
CA ARG A 162 -17.48 -12.33 -7.23
C ARG A 162 -18.81 -11.77 -6.69
N MET A 163 -18.88 -11.47 -5.38
CA MET A 163 -20.03 -10.79 -4.78
C MET A 163 -20.17 -9.36 -5.31
N CYS A 164 -19.08 -8.58 -5.40
CA CYS A 164 -19.11 -7.24 -5.98
C CYS A 164 -19.63 -7.23 -7.42
N ARG A 165 -19.22 -8.19 -8.25
CA ARG A 165 -19.73 -8.36 -9.63
C ARG A 165 -21.24 -8.61 -9.64
N GLN A 166 -21.74 -9.50 -8.77
CA GLN A 166 -23.17 -9.80 -8.65
C GLN A 166 -23.98 -8.55 -8.27
N GLU A 167 -23.40 -7.69 -7.44
CA GLU A 167 -24.03 -6.46 -6.98
C GLU A 167 -23.74 -5.24 -7.88
N ASN A 168 -23.04 -5.40 -9.01
CA ASN A 168 -22.63 -4.30 -9.91
C ASN A 168 -21.89 -3.19 -9.17
N PHE A 169 -20.91 -3.57 -8.33
CA PHE A 169 -20.05 -2.64 -7.59
C PHE A 169 -18.61 -2.73 -8.10
N ASP A 170 -18.07 -1.63 -8.60
CA ASP A 170 -16.77 -1.53 -9.29
C ASP A 170 -15.76 -0.59 -8.61
N GLN A 171 -16.16 0.15 -7.58
CA GLN A 171 -15.26 1.06 -6.87
C GLN A 171 -14.38 0.31 -5.86
N ILE A 172 -13.51 -0.55 -6.37
CA ILE A 172 -12.73 -1.51 -5.61
C ILE A 172 -11.24 -1.25 -5.75
N VAL A 173 -10.52 -1.44 -4.66
CA VAL A 173 -9.06 -1.57 -4.61
C VAL A 173 -8.73 -2.86 -3.87
N ILE A 174 -7.70 -3.58 -4.29
CA ILE A 174 -7.34 -4.86 -3.69
C ILE A 174 -5.94 -4.77 -3.08
N SER A 175 -5.73 -5.44 -1.95
CA SER A 175 -4.39 -5.63 -1.40
C SER A 175 -4.23 -7.00 -0.75
N LEU A 176 -3.18 -7.71 -1.15
CA LEU A 176 -2.68 -8.89 -0.44
C LEU A 176 -1.35 -8.53 0.19
N LYS A 177 -1.20 -8.72 1.49
CA LYS A 177 0.00 -8.34 2.24
C LYS A 177 0.49 -9.47 3.12
N ALA A 178 1.81 -9.57 3.24
CA ALA A 178 2.49 -10.46 4.16
C ALA A 178 3.77 -9.77 4.67
N SER A 179 4.31 -10.25 5.78
CA SER A 179 5.64 -9.87 6.27
C SER A 179 6.77 -10.59 5.52
N ASN A 180 6.47 -11.77 4.97
CA ASN A 180 7.35 -12.49 4.05
C ASN A 180 7.15 -11.92 2.64
N THR A 181 8.19 -11.29 2.10
CA THR A 181 8.15 -10.63 0.79
C THR A 181 7.95 -11.60 -0.36
N VAL A 182 8.55 -12.81 -0.29
CA VAL A 182 8.43 -13.83 -1.34
C VAL A 182 6.98 -14.32 -1.41
N LEU A 183 6.41 -14.71 -0.28
CA LEU A 183 5.02 -15.13 -0.20
C LEU A 183 4.05 -14.04 -0.70
N MET A 184 4.29 -12.79 -0.32
CA MET A 184 3.47 -11.65 -0.76
C MET A 184 3.54 -11.47 -2.28
N ILE A 185 4.73 -11.54 -2.88
CA ILE A 185 4.92 -11.42 -4.33
C ILE A 185 4.21 -12.56 -5.06
N GLU A 186 4.34 -13.80 -4.57
CA GLU A 186 3.65 -14.98 -5.12
C GLU A 186 2.14 -14.82 -5.05
N ALA A 187 1.61 -14.41 -3.90
CA ALA A 187 0.18 -14.22 -3.71
C ALA A 187 -0.39 -13.14 -4.65
N VAL A 188 0.31 -12.01 -4.81
CA VAL A 188 -0.15 -10.94 -5.71
C VAL A 188 -0.09 -11.37 -7.18
N LYS A 189 0.97 -12.06 -7.61
CA LYS A 189 1.05 -12.60 -8.98
C LYS A 189 -0.04 -13.62 -9.27
N LEU A 190 -0.29 -14.54 -8.33
CA LEU A 190 -1.37 -15.50 -8.44
C LEU A 190 -2.74 -14.82 -8.48
N LEU A 191 -2.94 -13.74 -7.69
CA LEU A 191 -4.16 -12.95 -7.75
C LEU A 191 -4.38 -12.35 -9.13
N VAL A 192 -3.35 -11.74 -9.73
CA VAL A 192 -3.44 -11.15 -11.08
C VAL A 192 -3.84 -12.22 -12.10
N GLU A 193 -3.16 -13.37 -12.09
CA GLU A 193 -3.50 -14.50 -12.98
C GLU A 193 -4.97 -14.95 -12.84
N LYS A 194 -5.44 -15.08 -11.61
CA LYS A 194 -6.83 -15.49 -11.34
C LYS A 194 -7.84 -14.40 -11.69
N MET A 195 -7.51 -13.13 -11.45
CA MET A 195 -8.34 -12.02 -11.85
C MET A 195 -8.48 -11.94 -13.37
N ASP A 196 -7.39 -12.09 -14.12
CA ASP A 196 -7.42 -12.12 -15.58
C ASP A 196 -8.27 -13.27 -16.10
N ALA A 197 -8.17 -14.46 -15.50
CA ALA A 197 -8.98 -15.63 -15.86
C ALA A 197 -10.49 -15.42 -15.61
N GLU A 198 -10.86 -14.57 -14.66
CA GLU A 198 -12.25 -14.23 -14.33
C GLU A 198 -12.69 -12.88 -14.89
N ASP A 199 -11.89 -12.22 -15.72
CA ASP A 199 -12.17 -10.88 -16.29
C ASP A 199 -12.43 -9.82 -15.20
N PHE A 200 -11.54 -9.77 -14.19
CA PHE A 200 -11.50 -8.73 -13.17
C PHE A 200 -10.30 -7.80 -13.42
N HIS A 201 -10.55 -6.50 -13.47
CA HIS A 201 -9.54 -5.48 -13.73
C HIS A 201 -9.61 -4.36 -12.67
N PHE A 202 -9.20 -4.67 -11.44
CA PHE A 202 -9.24 -3.73 -10.33
C PHE A 202 -7.85 -3.27 -9.89
N PRO A 203 -7.70 -2.01 -9.45
CA PRO A 203 -6.42 -1.49 -8.97
C PRO A 203 -5.89 -2.26 -7.76
N LEU A 204 -4.57 -2.42 -7.73
CA LEU A 204 -3.85 -3.10 -6.66
C LEU A 204 -3.11 -2.11 -5.76
N HIS A 205 -3.27 -2.28 -4.45
CA HIS A 205 -2.54 -1.55 -3.43
C HIS A 205 -1.43 -2.41 -2.84
N LEU A 206 -0.19 -2.07 -3.13
CA LEU A 206 0.96 -2.85 -2.69
C LEU A 206 1.52 -2.37 -1.35
N GLY A 207 2.10 -3.28 -0.61
CA GLY A 207 2.82 -2.99 0.61
C GLY A 207 3.20 -4.26 1.37
N VAL A 208 4.34 -4.22 2.03
CA VAL A 208 4.76 -5.26 2.98
C VAL A 208 4.19 -4.90 4.35
N THR A 209 3.54 -5.84 5.02
CA THR A 209 3.10 -5.64 6.41
C THR A 209 4.24 -5.99 7.35
N GLU A 210 4.34 -5.25 8.48
CA GLU A 210 5.36 -5.53 9.51
C GLU A 210 6.79 -5.58 8.93
N ALA A 211 7.12 -4.61 8.08
CA ALA A 211 8.43 -4.59 7.42
C ALA A 211 9.59 -4.33 8.42
N GLY A 212 9.30 -3.72 9.57
CA GLY A 212 10.29 -3.32 10.55
C GLY A 212 10.66 -1.84 10.45
N ASP A 213 11.84 -1.50 10.92
CA ASP A 213 12.36 -0.13 10.97
C ASP A 213 13.70 -0.01 10.23
N GLY A 214 14.25 1.20 10.22
CA GLY A 214 15.58 1.48 9.71
C GLY A 214 15.79 1.01 8.27
N GLU A 215 16.98 0.51 8.02
CA GLU A 215 17.40 0.02 6.71
C GLU A 215 16.66 -1.26 6.30
N ASP A 216 16.48 -2.20 7.24
CA ASP A 216 15.84 -3.48 6.98
C ASP A 216 14.39 -3.30 6.50
N GLY A 217 13.62 -2.43 7.16
CA GLY A 217 12.25 -2.12 6.75
C GLY A 217 12.18 -1.48 5.37
N ARG A 218 13.14 -0.64 5.03
CA ARG A 218 13.25 0.00 3.71
C ARG A 218 13.62 -1.02 2.63
N ILE A 219 14.57 -1.90 2.90
CA ILE A 219 14.98 -2.97 1.97
C ILE A 219 13.82 -3.92 1.72
N LYS A 220 13.15 -4.43 2.77
CA LYS A 220 11.97 -5.31 2.61
C LYS A 220 10.87 -4.64 1.79
N SER A 221 10.57 -3.38 2.05
CA SER A 221 9.57 -2.62 1.31
C SER A 221 9.98 -2.45 -0.16
N ALA A 222 11.26 -2.12 -0.42
CA ALA A 222 11.78 -1.96 -1.77
C ALA A 222 11.72 -3.27 -2.55
N VAL A 223 12.09 -4.40 -1.95
CA VAL A 223 12.01 -5.71 -2.57
C VAL A 223 10.55 -6.10 -2.83
N GLY A 224 9.69 -6.06 -1.81
CA GLY A 224 8.31 -6.51 -1.95
C GLY A 224 7.49 -5.68 -2.92
N ILE A 225 7.52 -4.36 -2.81
CA ILE A 225 6.79 -3.43 -3.67
C ILE A 225 7.47 -3.31 -5.03
N GLY A 226 8.81 -3.15 -5.04
CA GLY A 226 9.57 -2.88 -6.25
C GLY A 226 9.56 -4.04 -7.24
N SER A 227 9.59 -5.29 -6.78
CA SER A 227 9.51 -6.48 -7.65
C SER A 227 8.21 -6.56 -8.43
N LEU A 228 7.11 -6.13 -7.86
CA LEU A 228 5.80 -6.10 -8.52
C LEU A 228 5.68 -4.91 -9.48
N LEU A 229 6.07 -3.72 -9.04
CA LEU A 229 6.08 -2.54 -9.90
C LEU A 229 6.97 -2.69 -11.13
N ALA A 230 8.12 -3.37 -10.99
CA ALA A 230 9.05 -3.62 -12.10
C ALA A 230 8.46 -4.50 -13.23
N VAL A 231 7.40 -5.24 -12.94
CA VAL A 231 6.65 -6.04 -13.93
C VAL A 231 5.28 -5.46 -14.26
N GLY A 232 5.03 -4.20 -13.89
CA GLY A 232 3.79 -3.48 -14.21
C GLY A 232 2.61 -3.77 -13.30
N ILE A 233 2.83 -4.39 -12.13
CA ILE A 233 1.79 -4.73 -11.17
C ILE A 233 1.77 -3.71 -10.03
N GLY A 234 0.63 -3.03 -9.83
CA GLY A 234 0.40 -2.12 -8.71
C GLY A 234 0.07 -0.68 -9.11
N ASP A 235 -0.90 -0.10 -8.43
CA ASP A 235 -1.47 1.24 -8.74
C ASP A 235 -1.28 2.22 -7.59
N THR A 236 -1.34 1.74 -6.35
CA THR A 236 -1.04 2.51 -5.15
C THR A 236 -0.13 1.72 -4.22
N ILE A 237 0.66 2.41 -3.41
CA ILE A 237 1.62 1.76 -2.52
C ILE A 237 1.59 2.37 -1.12
N ARG A 238 1.93 1.55 -0.11
CA ARG A 238 2.29 2.01 1.22
C ARG A 238 3.54 1.27 1.71
N VAL A 239 4.55 2.03 2.07
CA VAL A 239 5.67 1.57 2.91
C VAL A 239 5.20 1.57 4.36
N SER A 240 5.50 0.53 5.13
CA SER A 240 5.14 0.41 6.54
C SER A 240 6.40 0.29 7.38
N LEU A 241 6.71 1.32 8.16
CA LEU A 241 7.88 1.36 9.03
C LEU A 241 7.45 1.55 10.49
N SER A 242 8.22 1.01 11.44
CA SER A 242 8.09 1.30 12.87
C SER A 242 8.74 2.65 13.21
N GLU A 243 8.39 3.68 12.43
CA GLU A 243 8.90 5.06 12.50
C GLU A 243 7.72 6.04 12.36
N PRO A 244 7.89 7.35 12.56
CA PRO A 244 6.87 8.33 12.22
C PRO A 244 6.41 8.18 10.77
N PRO A 245 5.08 8.25 10.48
CA PRO A 245 4.54 7.95 9.16
C PRO A 245 5.07 8.87 8.05
N GLU A 246 5.56 10.05 8.39
CA GLU A 246 6.22 10.96 7.45
C GLU A 246 7.48 10.34 6.83
N ALA A 247 8.18 9.45 7.55
CA ALA A 247 9.37 8.76 7.05
C ALA A 247 9.07 7.70 5.98
N GLU A 248 7.84 7.18 5.93
CA GLU A 248 7.40 6.20 4.91
C GLU A 248 7.37 6.81 3.49
N ILE A 249 7.03 8.09 3.40
CA ILE A 249 6.68 8.77 2.14
C ILE A 249 7.90 8.93 1.21
N PRO A 250 9.04 9.46 1.66
CA PRO A 250 10.23 9.54 0.82
C PRO A 250 10.73 8.18 0.33
N VAL A 251 10.56 7.12 1.16
CA VAL A 251 10.92 5.75 0.78
C VAL A 251 10.00 5.25 -0.32
N ALA A 252 8.69 5.49 -0.21
CA ALA A 252 7.71 5.13 -1.23
C ALA A 252 8.04 5.81 -2.57
N PHE A 253 8.30 7.11 -2.58
CA PHE A 253 8.73 7.82 -3.79
C PHE A 253 10.09 7.33 -4.32
N GLY A 254 10.99 6.91 -3.43
CA GLY A 254 12.25 6.28 -3.82
C GLY A 254 12.05 4.97 -4.58
N ILE A 255 11.12 4.13 -4.11
CA ILE A 255 10.74 2.87 -4.78
C ILE A 255 10.11 3.15 -6.15
N LEU A 256 9.16 4.08 -6.23
CA LEU A 256 8.52 4.51 -7.49
C LEU A 256 9.54 5.04 -8.50
N GLN A 257 10.52 5.82 -8.04
CA GLN A 257 11.62 6.32 -8.87
C GLN A 257 12.51 5.19 -9.38
N ALA A 258 12.92 4.28 -8.49
CA ALA A 258 13.82 3.17 -8.82
C ALA A 258 13.19 2.19 -9.82
N THR A 259 11.88 1.97 -9.75
CA THR A 259 11.11 1.12 -10.67
C THR A 259 10.62 1.86 -11.92
N ARG A 260 10.93 3.13 -12.05
CA ARG A 260 10.45 4.02 -13.12
C ARG A 260 8.92 4.14 -13.23
N SER A 261 8.21 3.71 -12.22
CA SER A 261 6.75 3.86 -12.17
C SER A 261 6.33 5.33 -12.04
N ARG A 262 7.17 6.15 -11.38
CA ARG A 262 6.95 7.60 -11.24
C ARG A 262 8.26 8.32 -10.97
N ILE A 263 8.54 9.34 -11.78
CA ILE A 263 9.73 10.17 -11.63
C ILE A 263 9.37 11.44 -10.85
N THR A 264 10.03 11.66 -9.71
CA THR A 264 9.73 12.78 -8.80
C THR A 264 10.93 13.61 -8.41
N LYS A 265 12.13 13.18 -8.80
CA LYS A 265 13.40 13.87 -8.49
C LYS A 265 14.42 13.67 -9.60
N THR A 266 15.53 14.38 -9.53
CA THR A 266 16.72 14.15 -10.36
C THR A 266 17.27 12.75 -10.05
N GLU A 267 17.61 11.99 -11.07
CA GLU A 267 18.28 10.69 -10.95
C GLU A 267 19.81 10.89 -11.04
N TYR A 268 20.53 10.30 -10.10
CA TYR A 268 21.99 10.35 -10.09
C TYR A 268 22.55 8.95 -10.27
N ILE A 269 23.44 8.83 -11.25
CA ILE A 269 24.20 7.62 -11.54
C ILE A 269 25.66 7.89 -11.21
N SER A 270 26.28 7.06 -10.39
CA SER A 270 27.68 7.22 -10.04
C SER A 270 28.35 5.87 -9.88
N CYS A 271 29.60 5.75 -10.33
CA CYS A 271 30.36 4.55 -10.10
C CYS A 271 30.80 4.44 -8.62
N PRO A 272 31.08 3.20 -8.14
CA PRO A 272 31.49 2.99 -6.74
C PRO A 272 32.91 3.49 -6.42
N SER A 273 33.63 4.01 -7.43
CA SER A 273 35.06 4.34 -7.36
C SER A 273 35.96 3.09 -7.37
N CYS A 274 37.14 3.22 -7.91
CA CYS A 274 38.18 2.21 -7.91
C CYS A 274 39.57 2.87 -8.03
N GLY A 275 40.67 2.08 -8.12
CA GLY A 275 42.03 2.63 -8.23
C GLY A 275 42.30 3.49 -9.46
N ARG A 276 41.38 3.60 -10.41
CA ARG A 276 41.45 4.50 -11.57
C ARG A 276 40.84 5.89 -11.30
N THR A 277 40.17 6.08 -10.17
CA THR A 277 39.58 7.38 -9.78
C THR A 277 40.65 8.22 -9.08
N LEU A 278 41.07 9.33 -9.70
CA LEU A 278 42.16 10.20 -9.23
C LEU A 278 41.67 11.44 -8.51
N PHE A 279 40.41 11.52 -8.14
CA PHE A 279 39.79 12.64 -7.42
C PHE A 279 38.77 12.15 -6.37
N ASP A 280 38.36 13.03 -5.49
CA ASP A 280 37.30 12.73 -4.50
C ASP A 280 35.91 12.70 -5.17
N LEU A 281 35.52 11.48 -5.64
CA LEU A 281 34.25 11.24 -6.30
C LEU A 281 33.06 11.53 -5.40
N GLN A 282 33.14 11.20 -4.11
CA GLN A 282 32.00 11.43 -3.17
C GLN A 282 31.70 12.90 -3.01
N THR A 283 32.73 13.73 -2.87
CA THR A 283 32.58 15.19 -2.82
C THR A 283 32.04 15.74 -4.13
N ALA A 284 32.49 15.24 -5.29
CA ALA A 284 31.95 15.64 -6.59
C ALA A 284 30.46 15.30 -6.73
N VAL A 285 30.06 14.09 -6.39
CA VAL A 285 28.62 13.67 -6.39
C VAL A 285 27.78 14.57 -5.49
N ARG A 286 28.25 14.85 -4.26
CA ARG A 286 27.53 15.71 -3.32
C ARG A 286 27.35 17.12 -3.89
N ARG A 287 28.41 17.76 -4.41
CA ARG A 287 28.37 19.10 -5.01
C ARG A 287 27.47 19.18 -6.24
N VAL A 288 27.44 18.13 -7.07
CA VAL A 288 26.53 18.05 -8.20
C VAL A 288 25.09 17.97 -7.69
N ARG A 289 24.80 17.08 -6.73
CA ARG A 289 23.46 16.96 -6.13
C ARG A 289 22.94 18.27 -5.53
N GLU A 290 23.76 18.97 -4.76
CA GLU A 290 23.40 20.25 -4.13
C GLU A 290 22.94 21.30 -5.15
N ARG A 291 23.49 21.27 -6.37
CA ARG A 291 23.20 22.25 -7.41
C ARG A 291 22.13 21.84 -8.40
N THR A 292 21.78 20.57 -8.47
CA THR A 292 20.92 20.01 -9.53
C THR A 292 19.71 19.25 -9.01
N SER A 293 19.55 19.09 -7.69
CA SER A 293 18.44 18.33 -7.09
C SER A 293 17.04 18.84 -7.44
N HIS A 294 16.94 20.10 -7.86
CA HIS A 294 15.70 20.74 -8.32
C HIS A 294 15.33 20.39 -9.77
N LEU A 295 16.24 19.77 -10.53
CA LEU A 295 16.05 19.44 -11.94
C LEU A 295 15.33 18.09 -12.09
N VAL A 296 14.06 18.06 -11.70
CA VAL A 296 13.24 16.84 -11.71
C VAL A 296 13.17 16.24 -13.11
N GLY A 297 13.35 14.93 -13.19
CA GLY A 297 13.27 14.17 -14.45
C GLY A 297 14.59 14.01 -15.18
N LEU A 298 15.61 14.81 -14.87
CA LEU A 298 16.94 14.65 -15.47
C LEU A 298 17.72 13.49 -14.85
N LYS A 299 18.53 12.83 -15.69
CA LYS A 299 19.52 11.84 -15.30
C LYS A 299 20.91 12.46 -15.38
N ILE A 300 21.62 12.50 -14.27
CA ILE A 300 22.95 13.06 -14.18
C ILE A 300 23.94 12.01 -13.71
N ALA A 301 24.97 11.74 -14.52
CA ALA A 301 26.02 10.79 -14.17
C ALA A 301 27.26 11.50 -13.61
N VAL A 302 27.90 10.88 -12.62
CA VAL A 302 29.21 11.30 -12.10
C VAL A 302 30.12 10.08 -12.03
N MET A 303 31.09 10.01 -12.93
CA MET A 303 31.97 8.85 -13.13
C MET A 303 33.42 9.16 -12.77
N GLY A 304 34.08 8.23 -12.12
CA GLY A 304 35.45 8.37 -11.61
C GLY A 304 36.54 8.31 -12.66
N CYS A 305 36.31 7.71 -13.83
CA CYS A 305 37.31 7.58 -14.88
C CYS A 305 36.69 7.44 -16.28
N ILE A 306 37.51 7.72 -17.31
CA ILE A 306 37.11 7.64 -18.72
C ILE A 306 36.98 6.22 -19.27
N VAL A 307 37.46 5.20 -18.57
CA VAL A 307 37.49 3.82 -19.09
C VAL A 307 36.07 3.27 -19.27
N ASN A 308 35.26 3.33 -18.24
CA ASN A 308 33.85 2.85 -18.28
C ASN A 308 32.85 4.00 -18.33
N GLY A 309 33.26 5.19 -17.86
CA GLY A 309 32.38 6.33 -17.69
C GLY A 309 31.53 6.67 -18.92
N PRO A 310 32.11 6.88 -20.10
CA PRO A 310 31.35 7.22 -21.29
C PRO A 310 30.29 6.19 -21.68
N GLY A 311 30.58 4.89 -21.55
CA GLY A 311 29.60 3.84 -21.82
C GLY A 311 28.47 3.76 -20.79
N GLU A 312 28.81 3.85 -19.49
CA GLU A 312 27.83 3.74 -18.39
C GLU A 312 26.93 4.97 -18.26
N MET A 313 27.33 6.11 -18.83
CA MET A 313 26.51 7.34 -18.83
C MET A 313 25.85 7.62 -20.19
N ALA A 314 25.87 6.68 -21.13
CA ALA A 314 25.31 6.90 -22.47
C ALA A 314 23.80 7.25 -22.45
N ASP A 315 23.06 6.72 -21.46
CA ASP A 315 21.62 6.97 -21.27
C ASP A 315 21.33 8.15 -20.34
N THR A 316 22.30 9.01 -20.02
CA THR A 316 22.11 10.15 -19.14
C THR A 316 22.03 11.45 -19.92
N ASP A 317 21.30 12.44 -19.38
CA ASP A 317 21.17 13.76 -20.00
C ASP A 317 22.48 14.57 -19.84
N TYR A 318 23.15 14.39 -18.71
CA TYR A 318 24.42 15.06 -18.41
C TYR A 318 25.39 14.09 -17.73
N GLY A 319 26.65 14.21 -18.06
CA GLY A 319 27.71 13.40 -17.45
C GLY A 319 28.93 14.23 -17.04
N TYR A 320 29.45 13.95 -15.84
CA TYR A 320 30.75 14.39 -15.37
C TYR A 320 31.67 13.17 -15.25
N VAL A 321 32.81 13.21 -15.89
CA VAL A 321 33.79 12.13 -15.84
C VAL A 321 35.17 12.70 -15.51
N GLY A 322 35.88 12.07 -14.58
CA GLY A 322 37.26 12.44 -14.25
C GLY A 322 38.21 11.95 -15.35
N ALA A 323 39.01 12.85 -15.88
CA ALA A 323 39.94 12.58 -16.97
C ALA A 323 41.41 12.46 -16.51
N GLY A 324 41.70 12.40 -15.23
CA GLY A 324 43.06 12.33 -14.67
C GLY A 324 43.58 13.64 -14.20
#